data_9bf4c7b0fe30b2311ca77fa648d958f6
#
_entry.id   9bf4c7b0fe30b2311ca77fa648d958f6
#
_cell.length_a   1.000
_cell.length_b   1.000
_cell.length_c   1.000
_cell.angle_alpha   90.00
_cell.angle_beta   90.00
_cell.angle_gamma   90.00
#
_symmetry.space_group_name_H-M   'P 1'
#
loop_
_entity.id
_entity.type
_entity.pdbx_description
1 polymer ?
#
loop_
_entity_poly.entity_id
_entity_poly.type
_entity_poly.pdbx_seq_one_letter_code
_entity_poly.pdbx_strand_id
1 'polypeptide(L)'
;MSKIVNFLPKLTGCFALPASENPTIEMVEAAYRHHKMHMRYINVEVGPDNLAKAIEGAIAMGWVGFNCSIPNKIEVIQYIDRLAKSAEIIGAVNCVVIKDNELIGENTDGKGFIKSLETIVNPKGKNAVVFGAGGASRAICVELAFSGVKNITVVNRSKKKGTDLVE
;
A
#
# COMPACT_ATOMS: atom_id res chain seq x y z
N MET A 1 31.63 -28.13 -8.55
CA MET A 1 31.11 -27.40 -7.37
C MET A 1 29.63 -27.66 -7.26
N SER A 2 29.16 -28.37 -6.22
CA SER A 2 27.72 -28.55 -5.98
C SER A 2 27.09 -27.22 -5.70
N LYS A 3 26.01 -26.83 -6.45
CA LYS A 3 25.21 -25.65 -6.12
C LYS A 3 24.64 -25.84 -4.71
N ILE A 4 25.04 -25.01 -3.77
CA ILE A 4 24.40 -24.94 -2.45
C ILE A 4 22.96 -24.51 -2.70
N VAL A 5 22.00 -25.38 -2.39
CA VAL A 5 20.57 -25.06 -2.49
C VAL A 5 20.23 -24.17 -1.30
N ASN A 6 19.76 -22.94 -1.58
CA ASN A 6 19.27 -22.05 -0.54
C ASN A 6 17.79 -22.33 -0.28
N PHE A 7 17.46 -22.79 0.93
CA PHE A 7 16.11 -23.10 1.36
C PHE A 7 15.42 -21.93 2.10
N LEU A 8 16.12 -20.79 2.29
CA LEU A 8 15.56 -19.61 2.97
C LEU A 8 14.87 -18.68 1.97
N PRO A 9 13.53 -18.64 1.89
CA PRO A 9 12.84 -17.65 1.07
C PRO A 9 12.94 -16.28 1.72
N LYS A 10 12.87 -15.22 0.91
CA LYS A 10 12.60 -13.88 1.41
C LYS A 10 11.16 -13.82 1.90
N LEU A 11 10.92 -13.13 3.01
CA LEU A 11 9.61 -13.03 3.63
C LEU A 11 8.97 -11.67 3.37
N THR A 12 7.67 -11.71 3.11
CA THR A 12 6.77 -10.57 3.06
C THR A 12 5.43 -10.96 3.66
N GLY A 13 4.54 -10.02 3.85
CA GLY A 13 3.21 -10.34 4.37
C GLY A 13 2.29 -9.14 4.49
N CYS A 14 1.18 -9.31 5.17
CA CYS A 14 0.23 -8.26 5.49
C CYS A 14 -0.04 -8.21 6.99
N PHE A 15 0.05 -7.03 7.57
CA PHE A 15 -0.38 -6.72 8.93
C PHE A 15 -1.78 -6.08 8.89
N ALA A 16 -2.77 -6.79 9.36
CA ALA A 16 -4.17 -6.36 9.37
C ALA A 16 -4.93 -6.97 10.56
N LEU A 17 -6.11 -6.43 10.86
CA LEU A 17 -7.04 -7.00 11.82
C LEU A 17 -8.49 -6.72 11.37
N PRO A 18 -9.24 -7.72 10.89
CA PRO A 18 -8.80 -9.10 10.65
C PRO A 18 -7.88 -9.23 9.43
N ALA A 19 -7.01 -10.25 9.42
CA ALA A 19 -6.17 -10.60 8.28
C ALA A 19 -6.63 -11.90 7.59
N SER A 20 -7.45 -12.71 8.25
CA SER A 20 -7.89 -14.02 7.78
C SER A 20 -8.62 -13.99 6.44
N GLU A 21 -9.36 -12.93 6.16
CA GLU A 21 -10.15 -12.77 4.93
C GLU A 21 -9.42 -12.00 3.82
N ASN A 22 -8.14 -11.67 4.01
CA ASN A 22 -7.39 -10.88 3.02
C ASN A 22 -6.88 -11.76 1.87
N PRO A 23 -7.44 -11.64 0.65
CA PRO A 23 -7.08 -12.48 -0.49
C PRO A 23 -5.75 -12.07 -1.14
N THR A 24 -5.08 -11.03 -0.67
CA THR A 24 -3.82 -10.52 -1.24
C THR A 24 -2.75 -11.62 -1.29
N ILE A 25 -2.74 -12.54 -0.32
CA ILE A 25 -1.81 -13.67 -0.29
C ILE A 25 -1.89 -14.52 -1.57
N GLU A 26 -3.08 -14.83 -2.06
CA GLU A 26 -3.26 -15.66 -3.26
C GLU A 26 -2.69 -14.97 -4.50
N MET A 27 -2.95 -13.68 -4.63
CA MET A 27 -2.46 -12.87 -5.75
C MET A 27 -0.93 -12.73 -5.72
N VAL A 28 -0.36 -12.40 -4.56
CA VAL A 28 1.08 -12.16 -4.44
C VAL A 28 1.88 -13.46 -4.56
N GLU A 29 1.42 -14.55 -3.94
CA GLU A 29 2.06 -15.87 -4.09
C GLU A 29 1.99 -16.36 -5.54
N ALA A 30 0.90 -16.09 -6.26
CA ALA A 30 0.81 -16.40 -7.70
C ALA A 30 1.83 -15.59 -8.52
N ALA A 31 2.00 -14.30 -8.20
CA ALA A 31 3.00 -13.45 -8.84
C ALA A 31 4.43 -13.93 -8.55
N TYR A 32 4.73 -14.32 -7.31
CA TYR A 32 6.05 -14.87 -6.95
C TYR A 32 6.36 -16.15 -7.72
N ARG A 33 5.38 -17.06 -7.83
CA ARG A 33 5.54 -18.29 -8.65
C ARG A 33 5.77 -17.96 -10.12
N HIS A 34 4.96 -17.04 -10.70
CA HIS A 34 5.08 -16.64 -12.11
C HIS A 34 6.47 -16.07 -12.42
N HIS A 35 6.98 -15.19 -11.55
CA HIS A 35 8.28 -14.55 -11.72
C HIS A 35 9.46 -15.38 -11.19
N LYS A 36 9.22 -16.62 -10.76
CA LYS A 36 10.23 -17.53 -10.19
C LYS A 36 11.01 -16.90 -9.03
N MET A 37 10.34 -16.08 -8.22
CA MET A 37 10.93 -15.45 -7.05
C MET A 37 10.91 -16.44 -5.87
N HIS A 38 12.05 -16.61 -5.21
CA HIS A 38 12.14 -17.42 -4.00
C HIS A 38 11.69 -16.58 -2.79
N MET A 39 10.39 -16.34 -2.71
CA MET A 39 9.75 -15.50 -1.70
C MET A 39 8.48 -16.16 -1.15
N ARG A 40 8.06 -15.72 0.03
CA ARG A 40 6.79 -16.10 0.67
C ARG A 40 6.04 -14.86 1.12
N TYR A 41 4.73 -14.95 1.05
CA TYR A 41 3.81 -13.95 1.57
C TYR A 41 2.88 -14.58 2.58
N ILE A 42 2.72 -13.96 3.75
CA ILE A 42 1.84 -14.46 4.81
C ILE A 42 0.90 -13.36 5.32
N ASN A 43 -0.32 -13.73 5.66
CA ASN A 43 -1.21 -12.85 6.41
C ASN A 43 -0.94 -13.01 7.89
N VAL A 44 -0.86 -11.89 8.62
CA VAL A 44 -0.63 -11.89 10.07
C VAL A 44 -1.63 -10.97 10.74
N GLU A 45 -2.36 -11.51 11.71
CA GLU A 45 -3.30 -10.74 12.53
C GLU A 45 -2.52 -9.82 13.48
N VAL A 46 -2.50 -8.54 13.13
CA VAL A 46 -1.82 -7.49 13.90
C VAL A 46 -2.71 -6.28 13.99
N GLY A 47 -3.11 -5.92 15.19
CA GLY A 47 -3.78 -4.66 15.49
C GLY A 47 -2.79 -3.57 15.93
N PRO A 48 -3.27 -2.32 16.13
CA PRO A 48 -2.43 -1.18 16.52
C PRO A 48 -1.57 -1.43 17.74
N ASP A 49 -2.09 -2.09 18.77
CA ASP A 49 -1.40 -2.35 20.04
C ASP A 49 -0.14 -3.21 19.89
N ASN A 50 -0.06 -4.02 18.86
CA ASN A 50 1.06 -4.91 18.58
C ASN A 50 1.85 -4.53 17.32
N LEU A 51 1.49 -3.44 16.65
CA LEU A 51 2.09 -3.09 15.37
C LEU A 51 3.59 -2.82 15.48
N ALA A 52 4.03 -2.09 16.50
CA ALA A 52 5.45 -1.82 16.76
C ALA A 52 6.25 -3.11 16.89
N LYS A 53 5.79 -4.05 17.73
CA LYS A 53 6.45 -5.34 17.96
C LYS A 53 6.48 -6.21 16.70
N ALA A 54 5.41 -6.16 15.90
CA ALA A 54 5.35 -6.90 14.65
C ALA A 54 6.35 -6.35 13.62
N ILE A 55 6.53 -5.03 13.54
CA ILE A 55 7.52 -4.38 12.69
C ILE A 55 8.93 -4.75 13.14
N GLU A 56 9.24 -4.62 14.43
CA GLU A 56 10.53 -5.04 15.00
C GLU A 56 10.83 -6.52 14.70
N GLY A 57 9.82 -7.39 14.87
CA GLY A 57 9.92 -8.81 14.56
C GLY A 57 10.17 -9.06 13.07
N ALA A 58 9.50 -8.35 12.18
CA ALA A 58 9.71 -8.46 10.74
C ALA A 58 11.14 -8.07 10.35
N ILE A 59 11.66 -6.98 10.90
CA ILE A 59 13.06 -6.55 10.71
C ILE A 59 14.02 -7.63 11.23
N ALA A 60 13.82 -8.10 12.47
CA ALA A 60 14.68 -9.10 13.09
C ALA A 60 14.69 -10.45 12.33
N MET A 61 13.56 -10.82 11.71
CA MET A 61 13.44 -12.02 10.87
C MET A 61 13.92 -11.81 9.43
N GLY A 62 14.42 -10.64 9.08
CA GLY A 62 14.93 -10.33 7.75
C GLY A 62 13.86 -10.26 6.65
N TRP A 63 12.65 -9.81 6.99
CA TRP A 63 11.63 -9.51 5.99
C TRP A 63 12.11 -8.40 5.06
N VAL A 64 11.66 -8.44 3.81
CA VAL A 64 12.00 -7.41 2.81
C VAL A 64 10.91 -6.37 2.64
N GLY A 65 9.78 -6.55 3.30
CA GLY A 65 8.66 -5.61 3.30
C GLY A 65 7.36 -6.24 3.75
N PHE A 66 6.36 -5.42 3.93
CA PHE A 66 5.01 -5.87 4.31
C PHE A 66 3.94 -4.89 3.80
N ASN A 67 2.73 -5.38 3.66
CA ASN A 67 1.56 -4.53 3.44
C ASN A 67 0.88 -4.20 4.77
N CYS A 68 0.28 -3.04 4.83
CA CYS A 68 -0.67 -2.68 5.87
C CYS A 68 -2.08 -2.60 5.30
N SER A 69 -3.04 -3.25 5.97
CA SER A 69 -4.46 -3.08 5.73
C SER A 69 -5.13 -2.47 6.98
N ILE A 70 -6.45 -2.42 6.99
CA ILE A 70 -7.20 -1.90 8.14
C ILE A 70 -6.84 -2.69 9.39
N PRO A 71 -6.61 -2.02 10.54
CA PRO A 71 -6.67 -0.58 10.79
C PRO A 71 -5.31 0.15 10.62
N ASN A 72 -4.25 -0.51 10.19
CA ASN A 72 -2.85 -0.12 10.35
C ASN A 72 -2.32 0.89 9.33
N LYS A 73 -3.06 1.20 8.25
CA LYS A 73 -2.55 2.08 7.15
C LYS A 73 -2.12 3.49 7.59
N ILE A 74 -2.77 4.03 8.62
CA ILE A 74 -2.42 5.34 9.18
C ILE A 74 -1.44 5.16 10.32
N GLU A 75 -1.69 4.19 11.20
CA GLU A 75 -0.91 3.94 12.40
C GLU A 75 0.56 3.60 12.08
N VAL A 76 0.82 2.91 10.98
CA VAL A 76 2.17 2.52 10.58
C VAL A 76 3.09 3.72 10.28
N ILE A 77 2.53 4.88 9.94
CA ILE A 77 3.31 6.07 9.53
C ILE A 77 4.31 6.51 10.59
N GLN A 78 3.96 6.40 11.87
CA GLN A 78 4.84 6.80 12.98
C GLN A 78 6.11 5.94 13.11
N TYR A 79 6.16 4.79 12.42
CA TYR A 79 7.30 3.88 12.41
C TYR A 79 8.10 3.94 11.12
N ILE A 80 7.70 4.79 10.17
CA ILE A 80 8.32 4.89 8.83
C ILE A 80 9.43 5.92 8.85
N ASP A 81 10.61 5.52 8.39
CA ASP A 81 11.77 6.42 8.29
C ASP A 81 11.63 7.41 7.12
N ARG A 82 11.02 6.96 6.00
CA ARG A 82 10.83 7.80 4.81
C ARG A 82 9.53 7.47 4.09
N LEU A 83 8.71 8.49 3.84
CA LEU A 83 7.49 8.37 3.05
C LEU A 83 7.75 8.75 1.58
N ALA A 84 7.14 8.00 0.68
CA ALA A 84 6.99 8.45 -0.70
C ALA A 84 6.03 9.65 -0.76
N LYS A 85 6.26 10.56 -1.72
CA LYS A 85 5.50 11.81 -1.84
C LYS A 85 3.97 11.61 -1.89
N SER A 86 3.50 10.60 -2.60
CA SER A 86 2.05 10.33 -2.64
C SER A 86 1.53 9.79 -1.30
N ALA A 87 2.28 8.91 -0.63
CA ALA A 87 1.90 8.39 0.68
C ALA A 87 1.83 9.50 1.76
N GLU A 88 2.75 10.47 1.70
CA GLU A 88 2.76 11.64 2.56
C GLU A 88 1.50 12.49 2.38
N ILE A 89 1.13 12.83 1.14
CA ILE A 89 -0.07 13.62 0.82
C ILE A 89 -1.35 12.85 1.15
N ILE A 90 -1.37 11.54 0.86
CA ILE A 90 -2.52 10.68 1.17
C ILE A 90 -2.71 10.54 2.69
N GLY A 91 -1.62 10.60 3.47
CA GLY A 91 -1.65 10.35 4.90
C GLY A 91 -1.94 8.88 5.25
N ALA A 92 -1.56 7.94 4.38
CA ALA A 92 -1.73 6.51 4.60
C ALA A 92 -0.68 5.70 3.83
N VAL A 93 -0.19 4.64 4.46
CA VAL A 93 0.77 3.68 3.90
C VAL A 93 0.10 2.32 3.81
N ASN A 94 0.11 1.70 2.65
CA ASN A 94 -0.37 0.33 2.46
C ASN A 94 0.73 -0.65 2.10
N CYS A 95 1.94 -0.15 1.82
CA CYS A 95 3.09 -0.96 1.45
C CYS A 95 4.35 -0.38 2.10
N VAL A 96 5.10 -1.22 2.81
CA VAL A 96 6.38 -0.87 3.43
C VAL A 96 7.46 -1.73 2.84
N VAL A 97 8.52 -1.10 2.35
CA VAL A 97 9.74 -1.76 1.91
C VAL A 97 10.78 -1.64 3.01
N ILE A 98 11.40 -2.75 3.38
CA ILE A 98 12.52 -2.80 4.33
C ILE A 98 13.81 -2.92 3.52
N LYS A 99 14.65 -1.89 3.58
CA LYS A 99 15.91 -1.85 2.87
C LYS A 99 17.00 -1.26 3.78
N ASP A 100 18.06 -1.99 3.99
CA ASP A 100 19.21 -1.56 4.83
C ASP A 100 18.77 -1.11 6.24
N ASN A 101 17.77 -1.77 6.81
CA ASN A 101 17.04 -1.44 8.03
C ASN A 101 16.23 -0.12 7.98
N GLU A 102 16.13 0.52 6.82
CA GLU A 102 15.24 1.67 6.60
C GLU A 102 13.85 1.20 6.20
N LEU A 103 12.82 1.75 6.81
CA LEU A 103 11.41 1.52 6.49
C LEU A 103 10.91 2.60 5.53
N ILE A 104 10.61 2.20 4.30
CA ILE A 104 10.13 3.11 3.25
C ILE A 104 8.64 2.86 3.03
N GLY A 105 7.82 3.86 3.37
CA GLY A 105 6.36 3.78 3.24
C GLY A 105 5.86 4.29 1.90
N GLU A 106 5.02 3.50 1.27
CA GLU A 106 4.38 3.76 -0.02
C GLU A 106 2.86 3.64 0.10
N ASN A 107 2.15 4.35 -0.79
CA ASN A 107 0.75 4.06 -1.07
C ASN A 107 0.59 3.61 -2.52
N THR A 108 0.24 2.36 -2.70
CA THR A 108 0.09 1.73 -4.02
C THR A 108 -1.36 1.64 -4.48
N ASP A 109 -2.35 1.98 -3.64
CA ASP A 109 -3.78 1.90 -3.97
C ASP A 109 -4.13 2.83 -5.14
N GLY A 110 -3.75 4.10 -5.04
CA GLY A 110 -3.97 5.08 -6.11
C GLY A 110 -3.14 4.80 -7.36
N LYS A 111 -1.88 4.41 -7.20
CA LYS A 111 -0.99 4.02 -8.33
C LYS A 111 -1.56 2.83 -9.12
N GLY A 112 -2.09 1.83 -8.40
CA GLY A 112 -2.76 0.69 -9.01
C GLY A 112 -4.01 1.09 -9.79
N PHE A 113 -4.81 2.00 -9.22
CA PHE A 113 -5.97 2.57 -9.89
C PHE A 113 -5.58 3.27 -11.20
N ILE A 114 -4.56 4.14 -11.17
CA ILE A 114 -4.11 4.86 -12.38
C ILE A 114 -3.65 3.87 -13.46
N LYS A 115 -2.84 2.88 -13.10
CA LYS A 115 -2.41 1.85 -14.08
C LYS A 115 -3.59 1.12 -14.71
N SER A 116 -4.61 0.80 -13.92
CA SER A 116 -5.84 0.19 -14.43
C SER A 116 -6.62 1.15 -15.35
N LEU A 117 -6.74 2.43 -14.95
CA LEU A 117 -7.43 3.44 -15.74
C LEU A 117 -6.76 3.68 -17.10
N GLU A 118 -5.44 3.72 -17.13
CA GLU A 118 -4.63 3.94 -18.34
C GLU A 118 -4.80 2.86 -19.40
N THR A 119 -5.28 1.67 -19.03
CA THR A 119 -5.64 0.63 -20.01
C THR A 119 -6.90 0.98 -20.81
N ILE A 120 -7.69 1.93 -20.35
CA ILE A 120 -8.98 2.35 -20.93
C ILE A 120 -8.88 3.76 -21.48
N VAL A 121 -8.27 4.69 -20.74
CA VAL A 121 -8.20 6.11 -21.08
C VAL A 121 -6.97 6.77 -20.46
N ASN A 122 -6.31 7.65 -21.22
CA ASN A 122 -5.28 8.52 -20.65
C ASN A 122 -5.95 9.64 -19.83
N PRO A 123 -5.69 9.74 -18.52
CA PRO A 123 -6.31 10.72 -17.64
C PRO A 123 -5.81 12.16 -17.84
N LYS A 124 -4.65 12.34 -18.45
CA LYS A 124 -4.01 13.65 -18.63
C LYS A 124 -4.92 14.64 -19.33
N GLY A 125 -5.11 15.82 -18.73
CA GLY A 125 -5.94 16.90 -19.26
C GLY A 125 -7.46 16.67 -19.19
N LYS A 126 -7.91 15.53 -18.67
CA LYS A 126 -9.34 15.21 -18.50
C LYS A 126 -9.93 15.86 -17.25
N ASN A 127 -11.27 15.92 -17.18
CA ASN A 127 -11.99 16.21 -15.96
C ASN A 127 -12.43 14.89 -15.33
N ALA A 128 -12.17 14.73 -14.04
CA ALA A 128 -12.57 13.55 -13.28
C ALA A 128 -13.64 13.89 -12.25
N VAL A 129 -14.57 12.96 -12.05
CA VAL A 129 -15.56 13.02 -10.96
C VAL A 129 -15.33 11.79 -10.09
N VAL A 130 -15.07 12.02 -8.80
CA VAL A 130 -14.82 10.97 -7.80
C VAL A 130 -15.96 10.94 -6.80
N PHE A 131 -16.64 9.80 -6.69
CA PHE A 131 -17.71 9.59 -5.73
C PHE A 131 -17.16 9.02 -4.42
N GLY A 132 -17.34 9.78 -3.33
CA GLY A 132 -16.87 9.44 -1.99
C GLY A 132 -15.64 10.27 -1.59
N ALA A 133 -15.40 10.35 -0.26
CA ALA A 133 -14.26 11.05 0.34
C ALA A 133 -13.64 10.19 1.47
N GLY A 134 -13.43 8.91 1.19
CA GLY A 134 -12.71 7.97 2.06
C GLY A 134 -11.24 7.80 1.68
N GLY A 135 -10.54 6.88 2.33
CA GLY A 135 -9.12 6.63 2.08
C GLY A 135 -8.80 6.24 0.63
N ALA A 136 -9.63 5.40 0.00
CA ALA A 136 -9.45 5.03 -1.40
C ALA A 136 -9.63 6.25 -2.32
N SER A 137 -10.65 7.09 -2.09
CA SER A 137 -10.88 8.31 -2.86
C SER A 137 -9.72 9.28 -2.74
N ARG A 138 -9.15 9.44 -1.52
CA ARG A 138 -7.97 10.26 -1.29
C ARG A 138 -6.78 9.77 -2.11
N ALA A 139 -6.48 8.48 -2.07
CA ALA A 139 -5.39 7.90 -2.84
C ALA A 139 -5.60 8.09 -4.36
N ILE A 140 -6.82 7.87 -4.84
CA ILE A 140 -7.20 8.07 -6.25
C ILE A 140 -7.06 9.54 -6.66
N CYS A 141 -7.57 10.50 -5.87
CA CYS A 141 -7.48 11.93 -6.18
C CYS A 141 -6.03 12.41 -6.27
N VAL A 142 -5.17 11.99 -5.34
CA VAL A 142 -3.75 12.36 -5.34
C VAL A 142 -3.05 11.84 -6.59
N GLU A 143 -3.26 10.59 -6.95
CA GLU A 143 -2.61 10.00 -8.13
C GLU A 143 -3.21 10.52 -9.45
N LEU A 144 -4.51 10.84 -9.50
CA LEU A 144 -5.10 11.56 -10.64
C LEU A 144 -4.46 12.94 -10.83
N ALA A 145 -4.23 13.67 -9.73
CA ALA A 145 -3.55 14.97 -9.79
C ALA A 145 -2.10 14.81 -10.32
N PHE A 146 -1.34 13.83 -9.85
CA PHE A 146 -0.01 13.52 -10.37
C PHE A 146 -0.01 13.08 -11.83
N SER A 147 -1.10 12.44 -12.29
CA SER A 147 -1.26 12.04 -13.70
C SER A 147 -1.66 13.20 -14.62
N GLY A 148 -1.80 14.43 -14.07
CA GLY A 148 -2.09 15.63 -14.84
C GLY A 148 -3.56 15.76 -15.28
N VAL A 149 -4.49 15.24 -14.51
CA VAL A 149 -5.92 15.52 -14.67
C VAL A 149 -6.16 17.04 -14.52
N LYS A 150 -7.00 17.62 -15.41
CA LYS A 150 -7.24 19.05 -15.42
C LYS A 150 -8.06 19.53 -14.21
N ASN A 151 -9.13 18.80 -13.89
CA ASN A 151 -9.98 19.11 -12.74
C ASN A 151 -10.44 17.81 -12.09
N ILE A 152 -10.52 17.81 -10.77
CA ILE A 152 -11.09 16.72 -9.98
C ILE A 152 -12.27 17.27 -9.19
N THR A 153 -13.46 16.70 -9.40
CA THR A 153 -14.65 17.03 -8.64
C THR A 153 -14.97 15.90 -7.68
N VAL A 154 -15.03 16.19 -6.39
CA VAL A 154 -15.40 15.19 -5.38
C VAL A 154 -16.86 15.33 -5.02
N VAL A 155 -17.62 14.26 -5.16
CA VAL A 155 -19.03 14.17 -4.78
C VAL A 155 -19.15 13.29 -3.54
N ASN A 156 -19.58 13.89 -2.41
CA ASN A 156 -19.69 13.15 -1.15
C ASN A 156 -20.91 13.58 -0.34
N ARG A 157 -21.54 12.61 0.37
CA ARG A 157 -22.68 12.87 1.24
C ARG A 157 -22.35 13.86 2.36
N SER A 158 -21.18 13.72 3.00
CA SER A 158 -20.69 14.65 4.01
C SER A 158 -19.89 15.77 3.34
N LYS A 159 -20.43 17.00 3.38
CA LYS A 159 -19.76 18.19 2.83
C LYS A 159 -18.36 18.37 3.48
N LYS A 160 -18.27 18.23 4.82
CA LYS A 160 -17.02 18.38 5.55
C LYS A 160 -15.94 17.44 5.00
N LYS A 161 -16.23 16.12 4.91
CA LYS A 161 -15.24 15.15 4.38
C LYS A 161 -14.85 15.43 2.94
N GLY A 162 -15.78 15.97 2.13
CA GLY A 162 -15.46 16.37 0.76
C GLY A 162 -14.51 17.56 0.72
N THR A 163 -14.75 18.58 1.56
CA THR A 163 -13.87 19.76 1.70
C THR A 163 -12.49 19.35 2.20
N ASP A 164 -12.41 18.58 3.28
CA ASP A 164 -11.15 18.08 3.87
C ASP A 164 -10.29 17.27 2.88
N LEU A 165 -10.91 16.74 1.81
CA LEU A 165 -10.19 16.00 0.77
C LEU A 165 -9.60 16.90 -0.31
N VAL A 166 -10.20 18.04 -0.61
CA VAL A 166 -9.80 18.92 -1.73
C VAL A 166 -8.96 20.11 -1.29
N GLU A 167 -8.88 20.39 -0.02
CA GLU A 167 -7.98 21.37 0.63
C GLU A 167 -6.61 20.73 0.93
#